data_5d83b5f51da4ef8f365bf1406583cc95
#
_entry.id   5d83b5f51da4ef8f365bf1406583cc95
#
_cell.length_a   1.000
_cell.length_b   1.000
_cell.length_c   1.000
_cell.angle_alpha   90.00
_cell.angle_beta   90.00
_cell.angle_gamma   90.00
#
_symmetry.space_group_name_H-M   'P 1'
#
loop_
_entity.id
_entity.type
_entity.pdbx_description
1 polymer ?
#
loop_
_entity_poly.entity_id
_entity_poly.type
_entity_poly.pdbx_seq_one_letter_code
_entity_poly.pdbx_strand_id
1 'polypeptide(L)'
;EISCSLVGSEMCIRDRNQILDSFEQAQNTGNKEERRRLMTFAIVGGGATGIELAGALAEMRKFVLPQDYPDLNINEMRIILLDGSSRLLSAFSEESSKEVADYLKKRDVEIKLNQRVMGYENYQLALNDGTAIDTKNVFWVAGVKANSLQGLPADAYGPGNRLKVDTYNRLSQYPNIFAIGDTALMISEEYPKGHPQVCLLYTSDAADDLIGVD
;
A
#
# COMPACT_ATOMS: atom_id res chain seq x y z
N GLU A 1 13.25 -6.66 -8.25
CA GLU A 1 12.06 -7.34 -7.71
C GLU A 1 11.08 -6.30 -7.23
N ILE A 2 9.82 -6.40 -7.66
CA ILE A 2 8.73 -5.56 -7.12
C ILE A 2 8.32 -6.21 -5.80
N SER A 3 8.56 -5.52 -4.68
CA SER A 3 8.05 -5.97 -3.38
C SER A 3 6.56 -5.74 -3.33
N CYS A 4 5.78 -6.82 -3.22
CA CYS A 4 4.34 -6.75 -2.96
C CYS A 4 4.15 -6.87 -1.45
N SER A 5 3.91 -5.77 -0.76
CA SER A 5 3.65 -5.78 0.67
C SER A 5 2.24 -6.29 0.95
N LEU A 6 2.12 -7.07 1.96
CA LEU A 6 0.98 -7.54 2.74
C LEU A 6 0.73 -9.06 2.72
N VAL A 7 1.72 -9.87 3.12
CA VAL A 7 1.42 -11.13 3.80
C VAL A 7 2.55 -11.47 4.76
N GLY A 8 2.34 -11.23 6.07
CA GLY A 8 3.17 -11.75 7.16
C GLY A 8 4.36 -10.87 7.59
N SER A 9 4.80 -11.07 8.82
CA SER A 9 5.93 -10.38 9.46
C SER A 9 7.25 -10.47 8.69
N GLU A 10 7.46 -11.52 7.92
CA GLU A 10 8.66 -11.72 7.10
C GLU A 10 8.79 -10.68 5.98
N MET A 11 7.68 -10.23 5.42
CA MET A 11 7.68 -9.23 4.34
C MET A 11 8.00 -7.84 4.88
N CYS A 12 7.44 -7.45 6.02
CA CYS A 12 7.77 -6.19 6.69
C CYS A 12 9.25 -6.13 7.06
N ILE A 13 9.85 -7.24 7.48
CA ILE A 13 11.28 -7.35 7.79
C ILE A 13 12.12 -7.18 6.51
N ARG A 14 11.69 -7.79 5.41
CA ARG A 14 12.38 -7.68 4.11
C ARG A 14 12.36 -6.26 3.57
N ASP A 15 11.20 -5.60 3.62
CA ASP A 15 11.04 -4.22 3.15
C ASP A 15 11.89 -3.25 3.99
N ARG A 16 11.88 -3.42 5.31
CA ARG A 16 12.76 -2.67 6.22
C ARG A 16 14.24 -2.90 5.88
N ASN A 17 14.66 -4.14 5.69
CA ASN A 17 16.04 -4.45 5.36
C ASN A 17 16.44 -3.85 4.01
N GLN A 18 15.57 -3.90 2.99
CA GLN A 18 15.81 -3.27 1.70
C GLN A 18 16.03 -1.74 1.84
N ILE A 19 15.27 -1.07 2.69
CA ILE A 19 15.42 0.36 2.96
C ILE A 19 16.79 0.64 3.60
N LEU A 20 17.17 -0.11 4.63
CA LEU A 20 18.45 0.05 5.31
C LEU A 20 19.63 -0.27 4.38
N ASP A 21 19.57 -1.38 3.65
CA ASP A 21 20.57 -1.75 2.64
C ASP A 21 20.78 -0.65 1.60
N SER A 22 19.70 0.04 1.20
CA SER A 22 19.78 1.14 0.25
C SER A 22 20.55 2.33 0.81
N PHE A 23 20.39 2.66 2.09
CA PHE A 23 21.16 3.73 2.73
C PHE A 23 22.63 3.34 2.90
N GLU A 24 22.91 2.12 3.32
CA GLU A 24 24.29 1.63 3.44
C GLU A 24 25.02 1.63 2.08
N GLN A 25 24.36 1.18 1.01
CA GLN A 25 24.92 1.24 -0.33
C GLN A 25 25.09 2.67 -0.81
N ALA A 26 24.13 3.57 -0.54
CA ALA A 26 24.20 4.98 -0.92
C ALA A 26 25.37 5.72 -0.25
N GLN A 27 25.69 5.38 0.99
CA GLN A 27 26.83 5.92 1.72
C GLN A 27 28.16 5.46 1.12
N ASN A 28 28.22 4.21 0.68
CA ASN A 28 29.45 3.59 0.19
C ASN A 28 29.71 3.79 -1.31
N THR A 29 28.73 4.24 -2.09
CA THR A 29 28.91 4.44 -3.54
C THR A 29 29.48 5.81 -3.87
N GLY A 30 30.52 5.83 -4.71
CA GLY A 30 31.05 7.07 -5.33
C GLY A 30 30.26 7.51 -6.57
N ASN A 31 29.36 6.66 -7.07
CA ASN A 31 28.58 6.95 -8.29
C ASN A 31 27.31 7.75 -7.93
N LYS A 32 27.23 8.99 -8.44
CA LYS A 32 26.11 9.89 -8.17
C LYS A 32 24.76 9.38 -8.70
N GLU A 33 24.75 8.73 -9.86
CA GLU A 33 23.51 8.17 -10.43
C GLU A 33 23.02 6.98 -9.62
N GLU A 34 23.93 6.09 -9.24
CA GLU A 34 23.66 4.97 -8.36
C GLU A 34 23.08 5.44 -7.02
N ARG A 35 23.73 6.43 -6.40
CA ARG A 35 23.27 7.03 -5.14
C ARG A 35 21.85 7.60 -5.28
N ARG A 36 21.57 8.33 -6.37
CA ARG A 36 20.25 8.86 -6.64
C ARG A 36 19.20 7.77 -6.75
N ARG A 37 19.49 6.65 -7.41
CA ARG A 37 18.59 5.49 -7.51
C ARG A 37 18.32 4.86 -6.15
N LEU A 38 19.36 4.71 -5.34
CA LEU A 38 19.28 4.15 -3.98
C LEU A 38 18.51 5.07 -3.03
N MET A 39 18.61 6.38 -3.21
CA MET A 39 17.94 7.39 -2.39
C MET A 39 16.55 7.80 -2.91
N THR A 40 16.05 7.17 -3.98
CA THR A 40 14.70 7.39 -4.49
C THR A 40 13.80 6.22 -4.10
N PHE A 41 12.71 6.50 -3.39
CA PHE A 41 11.73 5.53 -2.89
C PHE A 41 10.39 5.80 -3.59
N ALA A 42 9.99 4.89 -4.48
CA ALA A 42 8.72 4.97 -5.20
C ALA A 42 7.69 4.04 -4.53
N ILE A 43 6.61 4.61 -4.04
CA ILE A 43 5.51 3.89 -3.39
C ILE A 43 4.33 3.92 -4.36
N VAL A 44 3.85 2.75 -4.77
CA VAL A 44 2.74 2.59 -5.72
C VAL A 44 1.49 2.17 -4.96
N GLY A 45 0.55 3.10 -4.83
CA GLY A 45 -0.73 2.93 -4.11
C GLY A 45 -0.95 4.00 -3.06
N GLY A 46 -1.91 4.90 -3.27
CA GLY A 46 -2.28 6.01 -2.38
C GLY A 46 -3.37 5.65 -1.36
N GLY A 47 -3.49 4.37 -1.01
CA GLY A 47 -4.30 3.88 0.10
C GLY A 47 -3.63 4.08 1.46
N ALA A 48 -4.26 3.61 2.55
CA ALA A 48 -3.76 3.77 3.91
C ALA A 48 -2.30 3.28 4.06
N THR A 49 -1.99 2.08 3.60
CA THR A 49 -0.64 1.50 3.68
C THR A 49 0.42 2.34 2.97
N GLY A 50 0.13 2.86 1.76
CA GLY A 50 1.09 3.69 1.03
C GLY A 50 1.36 5.03 1.72
N ILE A 51 0.34 5.60 2.32
CA ILE A 51 0.42 6.84 3.09
C ILE A 51 1.24 6.65 4.37
N GLU A 52 0.98 5.57 5.11
CA GLU A 52 1.73 5.20 6.30
C GLU A 52 3.21 4.97 6.00
N LEU A 53 3.51 4.23 4.92
CA LEU A 53 4.88 4.01 4.48
C LEU A 53 5.57 5.31 4.06
N ALA A 54 4.88 6.17 3.29
CA ALA A 54 5.42 7.48 2.88
C ALA A 54 5.69 8.38 4.09
N GLY A 55 4.79 8.40 5.07
CA GLY A 55 4.96 9.12 6.33
C GLY A 55 6.14 8.60 7.14
N ALA A 56 6.24 7.28 7.30
CA ALA A 56 7.34 6.65 8.03
C ALA A 56 8.71 6.93 7.39
N LEU A 57 8.82 6.86 6.06
CA LEU A 57 10.04 7.22 5.34
C LEU A 57 10.40 8.69 5.49
N ALA A 58 9.39 9.58 5.50
CA ALA A 58 9.62 11.01 5.71
C ALA A 58 10.10 11.33 7.14
N GLU A 59 9.58 10.63 8.13
CA GLU A 59 10.05 10.74 9.53
C GLU A 59 11.45 10.13 9.68
N MET A 60 11.72 8.99 9.06
CA MET A 60 13.04 8.37 9.04
C MET A 60 14.07 9.33 8.43
N ARG A 61 13.76 9.98 7.29
CA ARG A 61 14.63 11.00 6.68
C ARG A 61 14.95 12.13 7.63
N LYS A 62 13.98 12.56 8.43
CA LYS A 62 14.14 13.72 9.33
C LYS A 62 14.86 13.38 10.63
N PHE A 63 14.57 12.23 11.24
CA PHE A 63 14.97 11.95 12.61
C PHE A 63 16.00 10.82 12.74
N VAL A 64 16.00 9.85 11.83
CA VAL A 64 16.86 8.66 11.94
C VAL A 64 18.13 8.82 11.10
N LEU A 65 17.97 9.13 9.81
CA LEU A 65 19.11 9.21 8.89
C LEU A 65 20.22 10.17 9.32
N PRO A 66 19.94 11.38 9.85
CA PRO A 66 21.00 12.28 10.29
C PRO A 66 21.83 11.72 11.45
N GLN A 67 21.28 10.79 12.23
CA GLN A 67 21.96 10.17 13.37
C GLN A 67 22.76 8.93 12.95
N ASP A 68 22.12 8.06 12.16
CA ASP A 68 22.70 6.77 11.79
C ASP A 68 23.63 6.85 10.55
N TYR A 69 23.38 7.84 9.68
CA TYR A 69 24.12 8.06 8.43
C TYR A 69 24.55 9.53 8.28
N PRO A 70 25.42 10.05 9.16
CA PRO A 70 25.78 11.48 9.19
C PRO A 70 26.48 11.98 7.91
N ASP A 71 27.16 11.09 7.19
CA ASP A 71 27.85 11.42 5.94
C ASP A 71 26.94 11.40 4.70
N LEU A 72 25.69 10.95 4.87
CA LEU A 72 24.73 10.86 3.78
C LEU A 72 23.94 12.19 3.67
N ASN A 73 23.93 12.78 2.47
CA ASN A 73 23.12 13.95 2.22
C ASN A 73 21.63 13.58 2.16
N ILE A 74 20.92 13.76 3.26
CA ILE A 74 19.50 13.44 3.41
C ILE A 74 18.59 14.19 2.41
N ASN A 75 19.04 15.36 1.89
CA ASN A 75 18.28 16.12 0.89
C ASN A 75 18.26 15.43 -0.49
N GLU A 76 19.12 14.44 -0.71
CA GLU A 76 19.07 13.61 -1.92
C GLU A 76 17.97 12.55 -1.85
N MET A 77 17.41 12.27 -0.67
CA MET A 77 16.34 11.30 -0.50
C MET A 77 15.02 11.83 -1.04
N ARG A 78 14.49 11.13 -2.05
CA ARG A 78 13.20 11.41 -2.66
C ARG A 78 12.20 10.33 -2.26
N ILE A 79 11.02 10.75 -1.84
CA ILE A 79 9.89 9.88 -1.53
C ILE A 79 8.78 10.26 -2.50
N ILE A 80 8.36 9.31 -3.34
CA ILE A 80 7.38 9.53 -4.40
C ILE A 80 6.20 8.58 -4.17
N LEU A 81 5.03 9.13 -3.89
CA LEU A 81 3.79 8.39 -3.74
C LEU A 81 2.95 8.50 -5.01
N LEU A 82 2.72 7.36 -5.67
CA LEU A 82 1.97 7.28 -6.93
C LEU A 82 0.60 6.64 -6.69
N ASP A 83 -0.44 7.19 -7.31
CA ASP A 83 -1.76 6.57 -7.35
C ASP A 83 -2.45 6.78 -8.70
N GLY A 84 -3.18 5.74 -9.15
CA GLY A 84 -3.99 5.81 -10.37
C GLY A 84 -5.26 6.63 -10.24
N SER A 85 -5.67 6.96 -9.03
CA SER A 85 -6.86 7.78 -8.73
C SER A 85 -6.54 9.26 -8.77
N SER A 86 -7.57 10.09 -8.84
CA SER A 86 -7.44 11.56 -8.80
C SER A 86 -7.18 12.13 -7.40
N ARG A 87 -7.24 11.29 -6.35
CA ARG A 87 -6.99 11.67 -4.95
C ARG A 87 -6.46 10.50 -4.13
N LEU A 88 -5.72 10.79 -3.08
CA LEU A 88 -5.32 9.80 -2.06
C LEU A 88 -6.54 9.33 -1.28
N LEU A 89 -6.47 8.16 -0.65
CA LEU A 89 -7.57 7.60 0.15
C LEU A 89 -8.92 7.67 -0.58
N SER A 90 -8.99 7.21 -1.82
CA SER A 90 -10.19 7.34 -2.66
C SER A 90 -11.46 6.70 -2.05
N ALA A 91 -11.30 5.78 -1.10
CA ALA A 91 -12.40 5.14 -0.35
C ALA A 91 -12.87 5.95 0.88
N PHE A 92 -12.20 7.06 1.23
CA PHE A 92 -12.50 7.90 2.39
C PHE A 92 -13.07 9.25 1.95
N SER A 93 -13.37 10.14 2.91
CA SER A 93 -13.90 11.47 2.63
C SER A 93 -12.89 12.35 1.85
N GLU A 94 -13.38 13.36 1.15
CA GLU A 94 -12.51 14.32 0.45
C GLU A 94 -11.69 15.16 1.44
N GLU A 95 -12.25 15.44 2.59
CA GLU A 95 -11.58 16.16 3.68
C GLU A 95 -10.35 15.38 4.16
N SER A 96 -10.53 14.09 4.53
CA SER A 96 -9.42 13.21 4.93
C SER A 96 -8.36 13.08 3.82
N SER A 97 -8.79 12.98 2.57
CA SER A 97 -7.90 12.93 1.42
C SER A 97 -7.02 14.17 1.30
N LYS A 98 -7.62 15.36 1.50
CA LYS A 98 -6.92 16.65 1.46
C LYS A 98 -5.96 16.80 2.64
N GLU A 99 -6.41 16.49 3.86
CA GLU A 99 -5.56 16.58 5.06
C GLU A 99 -4.30 15.73 4.94
N VAL A 100 -4.46 14.49 4.48
CA VAL A 100 -3.34 13.56 4.27
C VAL A 100 -2.39 14.07 3.18
N ALA A 101 -2.93 14.57 2.07
CA ALA A 101 -2.10 15.12 1.00
C ALA A 101 -1.29 16.34 1.49
N ASP A 102 -1.89 17.22 2.27
CA ASP A 102 -1.22 18.39 2.85
C ASP A 102 -0.18 17.98 3.91
N TYR A 103 -0.47 16.94 4.71
CA TYR A 103 0.46 16.38 5.67
C TYR A 103 1.72 15.82 4.99
N LEU A 104 1.56 15.05 3.92
CA LEU A 104 2.68 14.45 3.19
C LEU A 104 3.49 15.51 2.43
N LYS A 105 2.82 16.48 1.79
CA LYS A 105 3.51 17.60 1.10
C LYS A 105 4.37 18.44 2.05
N LYS A 106 3.89 18.74 3.27
CA LYS A 106 4.67 19.42 4.31
C LYS A 106 5.93 18.67 4.75
N ARG A 107 6.01 17.39 4.39
CA ARG A 107 7.15 16.50 4.64
C ARG A 107 7.95 16.19 3.38
N ASP A 108 7.82 17.02 2.35
CA ASP A 108 8.51 16.87 1.07
C ASP A 108 8.33 15.47 0.44
N VAL A 109 7.12 14.91 0.53
CA VAL A 109 6.71 13.73 -0.24
C VAL A 109 6.13 14.20 -1.56
N GLU A 110 6.69 13.72 -2.66
CA GLU A 110 6.18 13.98 -4.00
C GLU A 110 4.92 13.12 -4.24
N ILE A 111 3.76 13.73 -4.47
CA ILE A 111 2.51 13.02 -4.75
C ILE A 111 2.21 13.10 -6.24
N LYS A 112 2.06 11.95 -6.88
CA LYS A 112 1.72 11.82 -8.31
C LYS A 112 0.39 11.07 -8.44
N LEU A 113 -0.69 11.80 -8.68
CA LEU A 113 -2.04 11.27 -8.90
C LEU A 113 -2.31 11.07 -10.40
N ASN A 114 -3.32 10.26 -10.72
CA ASN A 114 -3.65 9.85 -12.09
C ASN A 114 -2.48 9.17 -12.81
N GLN A 115 -1.55 8.60 -12.06
CA GLN A 115 -0.38 7.92 -12.57
C GLN A 115 -0.47 6.41 -12.34
N ARG A 116 -0.36 5.67 -13.45
CA ARG A 116 -0.32 4.22 -13.43
C ARG A 116 1.08 3.75 -13.82
N VAL A 117 1.57 2.80 -13.07
CA VAL A 117 2.82 2.11 -13.41
C VAL A 117 2.55 1.13 -14.54
N MET A 118 3.32 1.25 -15.61
CA MET A 118 3.21 0.41 -16.81
C MET A 118 4.22 -0.74 -16.79
N GLY A 119 5.32 -0.58 -16.05
CA GLY A 119 6.37 -1.59 -15.91
C GLY A 119 7.55 -1.08 -15.08
N TYR A 120 8.42 -2.00 -14.69
CA TYR A 120 9.68 -1.70 -14.00
C TYR A 120 10.78 -2.57 -14.57
N GLU A 121 11.73 -1.94 -15.24
CA GLU A 121 12.86 -2.61 -15.85
C GLU A 121 14.10 -1.72 -15.78
N ASN A 122 15.28 -2.31 -15.56
CA ASN A 122 16.56 -1.59 -15.50
C ASN A 122 16.55 -0.36 -14.59
N TYR A 123 15.90 -0.47 -13.42
CA TYR A 123 15.71 0.60 -12.43
C TYR A 123 14.82 1.76 -12.92
N GLN A 124 14.14 1.61 -14.05
CA GLN A 124 13.19 2.59 -14.59
C GLN A 124 11.76 2.14 -14.30
N LEU A 125 11.04 2.90 -13.47
CA LEU A 125 9.62 2.72 -13.22
C LEU A 125 8.84 3.54 -14.24
N ALA A 126 8.36 2.88 -15.30
CA ALA A 126 7.63 3.51 -16.40
C ALA A 126 6.20 3.88 -16.00
N LEU A 127 5.76 5.08 -16.35
CA LEU A 127 4.43 5.61 -16.06
C LEU A 127 3.59 5.75 -17.34
N ASN A 128 2.26 5.83 -17.16
CA ASN A 128 1.29 5.93 -18.26
C ASN A 128 1.37 7.22 -19.08
N ASP A 129 2.03 8.26 -18.58
CA ASP A 129 2.28 9.52 -19.29
C ASP A 129 3.56 9.50 -20.14
N GLY A 130 4.23 8.35 -20.23
CA GLY A 130 5.49 8.18 -20.96
C GLY A 130 6.73 8.61 -20.19
N THR A 131 6.60 9.11 -18.96
CA THR A 131 7.74 9.40 -18.08
C THR A 131 8.21 8.15 -17.33
N ALA A 132 9.41 8.21 -16.78
CA ALA A 132 9.93 7.16 -15.92
C ALA A 132 10.58 7.74 -14.66
N ILE A 133 10.53 6.97 -13.57
CA ILE A 133 11.22 7.27 -12.33
C ILE A 133 12.41 6.33 -12.20
N ASP A 134 13.61 6.91 -12.09
CA ASP A 134 14.86 6.18 -11.90
C ASP A 134 15.01 5.85 -10.40
N THR A 135 14.84 4.60 -10.02
CA THR A 135 14.86 4.14 -8.63
C THR A 135 15.24 2.68 -8.49
N LYS A 136 15.90 2.32 -7.40
CA LYS A 136 16.09 0.93 -6.96
C LYS A 136 15.03 0.45 -5.96
N ASN A 137 14.24 1.37 -5.40
CA ASN A 137 13.28 1.08 -4.34
C ASN A 137 11.85 1.30 -4.82
N VAL A 138 11.17 0.21 -5.16
CA VAL A 138 9.75 0.23 -5.54
C VAL A 138 8.97 -0.59 -4.52
N PHE A 139 8.03 0.06 -3.83
CA PHE A 139 7.11 -0.55 -2.89
C PHE A 139 5.72 -0.60 -3.51
N TRP A 140 5.28 -1.79 -3.85
CA TRP A 140 3.97 -2.00 -4.45
C TRP A 140 2.93 -2.30 -3.38
N VAL A 141 2.11 -1.30 -3.06
CA VAL A 141 1.03 -1.37 -2.06
C VAL A 141 -0.34 -1.07 -2.69
N ALA A 142 -0.43 -1.12 -4.02
CA ALA A 142 -1.64 -0.86 -4.79
C ALA A 142 -2.55 -2.08 -4.85
N GLY A 143 -3.30 -2.30 -3.80
CA GLY A 143 -4.34 -3.32 -3.73
C GLY A 143 -3.84 -4.69 -3.29
N VAL A 144 -4.74 -5.40 -2.61
CA VAL A 144 -4.58 -6.77 -2.15
C VAL A 144 -5.43 -7.67 -3.02
N LYS A 145 -4.92 -8.83 -3.36
CA LYS A 145 -5.68 -9.88 -4.06
C LYS A 145 -5.73 -11.11 -3.17
N ALA A 146 -6.93 -11.59 -2.88
CA ALA A 146 -7.11 -12.80 -2.12
C ALA A 146 -6.61 -14.03 -2.90
N ASN A 147 -6.07 -15.00 -2.19
CA ASN A 147 -5.72 -16.29 -2.77
C ASN A 147 -6.99 -17.09 -3.10
N SER A 148 -7.01 -17.74 -4.28
CA SER A 148 -8.09 -18.63 -4.64
C SER A 148 -8.04 -19.88 -3.79
N LEU A 149 -9.18 -20.29 -3.25
CA LEU A 149 -9.35 -21.57 -2.57
C LEU A 149 -9.74 -22.62 -3.60
N GLN A 150 -9.11 -23.80 -3.53
CA GLN A 150 -9.48 -24.91 -4.40
C GLN A 150 -10.87 -25.45 -4.01
N GLY A 151 -11.65 -25.84 -5.02
CA GLY A 151 -12.96 -26.45 -4.80
C GLY A 151 -14.14 -25.48 -4.75
N LEU A 152 -13.91 -24.17 -4.84
CA LEU A 152 -14.98 -23.19 -4.98
C LEU A 152 -15.14 -22.75 -6.45
N PRO A 153 -16.39 -22.57 -6.93
CA PRO A 153 -16.65 -22.17 -8.32
C PRO A 153 -16.26 -20.71 -8.55
N ALA A 154 -15.98 -20.36 -9.81
CA ALA A 154 -15.51 -19.03 -10.18
C ALA A 154 -16.48 -17.89 -9.84
N ASP A 155 -17.78 -18.16 -9.83
CA ASP A 155 -18.85 -17.22 -9.51
C ASP A 155 -18.94 -16.89 -8.00
N ALA A 156 -18.31 -17.70 -7.13
CA ALA A 156 -18.17 -17.39 -5.72
C ALA A 156 -17.23 -16.18 -5.47
N TYR A 157 -16.42 -15.80 -6.46
CA TYR A 157 -15.45 -14.74 -6.36
C TYR A 157 -15.94 -13.44 -7.00
N GLY A 158 -15.45 -12.32 -6.48
CA GLY A 158 -15.64 -10.98 -7.01
C GLY A 158 -14.30 -10.27 -7.25
N PRO A 159 -14.31 -8.94 -7.41
CA PRO A 159 -13.11 -8.14 -7.59
C PRO A 159 -12.04 -8.43 -6.53
N GLY A 160 -10.77 -8.46 -6.94
CA GLY A 160 -9.66 -8.80 -6.06
C GLY A 160 -9.63 -10.26 -5.62
N ASN A 161 -10.35 -11.15 -6.29
CA ASN A 161 -10.46 -12.56 -5.96
C ASN A 161 -11.06 -12.81 -4.56
N ARG A 162 -11.86 -11.86 -4.08
CA ARG A 162 -12.53 -11.90 -2.78
C ARG A 162 -13.79 -12.76 -2.87
N LEU A 163 -14.08 -13.53 -1.84
CA LEU A 163 -15.27 -14.37 -1.73
C LEU A 163 -16.50 -13.52 -1.44
N LYS A 164 -17.56 -13.68 -2.24
CA LYS A 164 -18.83 -12.99 -2.03
C LYS A 164 -19.54 -13.58 -0.82
N VAL A 165 -19.80 -12.72 0.17
CA VAL A 165 -20.47 -13.12 1.42
C VAL A 165 -21.71 -12.29 1.69
N ASP A 166 -22.61 -12.86 2.50
CA ASP A 166 -23.77 -12.15 3.06
C ASP A 166 -23.35 -11.29 4.28
N THR A 167 -24.31 -10.64 4.92
CA THR A 167 -24.12 -9.79 6.12
C THR A 167 -23.57 -10.57 7.32
N TYR A 168 -23.66 -11.88 7.31
CA TYR A 168 -23.12 -12.78 8.34
C TYR A 168 -21.77 -13.41 7.93
N ASN A 169 -21.12 -12.88 6.92
CA ASN A 169 -19.86 -13.38 6.36
C ASN A 169 -19.94 -14.80 5.77
N ARG A 170 -21.14 -15.33 5.45
CA ARG A 170 -21.34 -16.65 4.87
C ARG A 170 -21.33 -16.58 3.35
N LEU A 171 -20.77 -17.60 2.71
CA LEU A 171 -20.89 -17.75 1.26
C LEU A 171 -22.32 -18.17 0.90
N SER A 172 -22.94 -17.43 -0.03
CA SER A 172 -24.37 -17.63 -0.40
C SER A 172 -24.68 -19.06 -0.86
N GLN A 173 -23.75 -19.72 -1.55
CA GLN A 173 -23.92 -21.08 -2.05
C GLN A 173 -23.47 -22.18 -1.06
N TYR A 174 -22.73 -21.80 -0.03
CA TYR A 174 -22.12 -22.70 0.97
C TYR A 174 -22.33 -22.13 2.36
N PRO A 175 -23.50 -22.30 2.98
CA PRO A 175 -23.87 -21.65 4.25
C PRO A 175 -23.03 -22.09 5.45
N ASN A 176 -22.24 -23.15 5.30
CA ASN A 176 -21.29 -23.64 6.30
C ASN A 176 -19.86 -23.11 6.08
N ILE A 177 -19.64 -22.24 5.06
CA ILE A 177 -18.35 -21.62 4.79
C ILE A 177 -18.47 -20.12 5.06
N PHE A 178 -17.54 -19.61 5.86
CA PHE A 178 -17.44 -18.20 6.22
C PHE A 178 -16.13 -17.64 5.69
N ALA A 179 -16.15 -16.40 5.20
CA ALA A 179 -14.95 -15.65 4.84
C ALA A 179 -14.95 -14.31 5.58
N ILE A 180 -13.85 -13.97 6.20
CA ILE A 180 -13.67 -12.76 6.99
C ILE A 180 -12.40 -12.00 6.57
N GLY A 181 -12.31 -10.73 6.93
CA GLY A 181 -11.17 -9.87 6.62
C GLY A 181 -11.03 -9.60 5.11
N ASP A 182 -9.80 -9.43 4.65
CA ASP A 182 -9.48 -9.03 3.27
C ASP A 182 -9.91 -10.04 2.19
N THR A 183 -10.21 -11.27 2.58
CA THR A 183 -10.71 -12.32 1.67
C THR A 183 -12.20 -12.22 1.41
N ALA A 184 -12.96 -11.52 2.23
CA ALA A 184 -14.41 -11.36 2.10
C ALA A 184 -14.80 -10.16 1.24
N LEU A 185 -15.83 -10.32 0.41
CA LEU A 185 -16.49 -9.27 -0.35
C LEU A 185 -17.93 -9.17 0.10
N MET A 186 -18.17 -8.34 1.09
CA MET A 186 -19.51 -7.97 1.53
C MET A 186 -19.95 -6.72 0.77
N ILE A 187 -21.11 -6.80 0.09
CA ILE A 187 -21.69 -5.69 -0.67
C ILE A 187 -22.93 -5.23 0.09
N SER A 188 -23.05 -3.92 0.32
CA SER A 188 -24.20 -3.28 0.92
C SER A 188 -24.64 -2.07 0.09
N GLU A 189 -25.79 -1.47 0.42
CA GLU A 189 -26.26 -0.23 -0.23
C GLU A 189 -25.26 0.91 -0.06
N GLU A 190 -24.64 1.02 1.11
CA GLU A 190 -23.61 2.02 1.42
C GLU A 190 -22.30 1.73 0.69
N TYR A 191 -21.96 0.44 0.48
CA TYR A 191 -20.73 0.01 -0.18
C TYR A 191 -21.01 -0.89 -1.39
N PRO A 192 -21.52 -0.34 -2.51
CA PRO A 192 -21.92 -1.12 -3.68
C PRO A 192 -20.74 -1.80 -4.42
N LYS A 193 -19.50 -1.39 -4.12
CA LYS A 193 -18.27 -2.03 -4.61
C LYS A 193 -17.64 -2.98 -3.59
N GLY A 194 -18.32 -3.21 -2.47
CA GLY A 194 -17.84 -3.98 -1.32
C GLY A 194 -17.16 -3.10 -0.28
N HIS A 195 -17.26 -3.52 0.97
CA HIS A 195 -16.63 -2.85 2.09
C HIS A 195 -15.11 -2.72 1.88
N PRO A 196 -14.48 -1.61 2.34
CA PRO A 196 -13.04 -1.41 2.28
C PRO A 196 -12.29 -2.56 3.00
N GLN A 197 -11.11 -2.91 2.51
CA GLN A 197 -10.24 -3.90 3.13
C GLN A 197 -9.47 -3.26 4.31
N VAL A 198 -10.21 -2.92 5.38
CA VAL A 198 -9.62 -2.33 6.60
C VAL A 198 -9.88 -3.24 7.79
N CYS A 199 -11.06 -3.29 8.35
CA CYS A 199 -11.41 -4.23 9.40
C CYS A 199 -12.90 -4.57 9.30
N LEU A 200 -13.24 -5.72 8.75
CA LEU A 200 -14.63 -6.12 8.54
C LEU A 200 -15.32 -6.57 9.83
N LEU A 201 -14.58 -6.89 10.89
CA LEU A 201 -15.14 -7.34 12.16
C LEU A 201 -16.01 -6.28 12.86
N TYR A 202 -15.75 -4.98 12.57
CA TYR A 202 -16.57 -3.89 13.15
C TYR A 202 -17.82 -3.56 12.33
N THR A 203 -18.02 -4.20 11.18
CA THR A 203 -19.14 -3.91 10.27
C THR A 203 -20.05 -5.11 10.02
N SER A 204 -19.81 -6.24 10.69
CA SER A 204 -20.67 -7.41 10.61
C SER A 204 -21.59 -7.49 11.83
N ASP A 205 -22.87 -7.82 11.62
CA ASP A 205 -23.82 -8.06 12.71
C ASP A 205 -23.35 -9.14 13.70
N ALA A 206 -22.44 -10.02 13.25
CA ALA A 206 -21.81 -11.02 14.14
C ALA A 206 -20.88 -10.40 15.20
N ALA A 207 -20.45 -9.14 15.04
CA ALA A 207 -19.68 -8.44 16.06
C ALA A 207 -20.60 -7.80 17.12
N ASP A 208 -21.81 -7.40 16.75
CA ASP A 208 -22.78 -6.82 17.67
C ASP A 208 -23.40 -7.87 18.60
N ASP A 209 -23.56 -9.10 18.13
CA ASP A 209 -24.03 -10.23 18.95
C ASP A 209 -23.02 -10.68 20.03
N LEU A 210 -21.73 -10.32 19.89
CA LEU A 210 -20.69 -10.61 20.88
C LEU A 210 -20.58 -9.54 22.00
N ILE A 211 -21.21 -8.39 21.85
CA ILE A 211 -21.19 -7.30 22.84
C ILE A 211 -22.43 -7.36 23.75
N GLY A 212 -23.40 -8.21 23.44
CA GLY A 212 -24.55 -8.50 24.28
C GLY A 212 -24.22 -9.46 25.41
N VAL A 213 -23.32 -9.10 26.31
CA VAL A 213 -23.13 -9.76 27.59
C VAL A 213 -23.58 -8.79 28.66
N ASP A 214 -24.72 -9.11 29.28
CA ASP A 214 -25.25 -8.48 30.48
C ASP A 214 -24.22 -8.31 31.62
#